data_fe87a77f6ca5de91404630fdeb4bd6ad
#
_entry.id   fe87a77f6ca5de91404630fdeb4bd6ad
#
_cell.length_a   1.000
_cell.length_b   1.000
_cell.length_c   1.000
_cell.angle_alpha   90.00
_cell.angle_beta   90.00
_cell.angle_gamma   90.00
#
_symmetry.space_group_name_H-M   'P 1'
#
loop_
_entity.id
_entity.type
_entity.pdbx_description
1 polymer ?
#
loop_
_entity_poly.entity_id
_entity_poly.type
_entity_poly.pdbx_seq_one_letter_code
_entity_poly.pdbx_strand_id
1 'polypeptide(L)'
;MPKSELTPSEKRIDELCAAYKKVYIKPANGALGTGIYQLTKTDNGLTVKHTNDAKTFSSIDYSDAAAFLAAFQKQHDPSDFLIQQGVDLIEFQGKPADFRVHTNKNRIGKWTVTAIAVKISGENSITTHLSNGGIVKTLAEVYDDPAERIEVIKKLSAAALTASHVLHDHIEGFIGEIGFDFGIDQNGKVWMFEANSRPGRSIFSHPNLHHVDSLTKRRSFEYASYLSEKAITSHDALWPS
;
A
#
# COMPACT_ATOMS: atom_id res chain seq x y z
N MET A 1 -6.07 6.02 -7.34
CA MET A 1 -5.20 4.84 -7.43
C MET A 1 -4.31 4.96 -8.67
N PRO A 2 -3.09 4.39 -8.69
CA PRO A 2 -2.29 4.26 -9.90
C PRO A 2 -3.04 3.43 -10.96
N LYS A 3 -2.79 3.74 -12.26
CA LYS A 3 -3.34 2.90 -13.34
C LYS A 3 -2.84 1.47 -13.18
N SER A 4 -3.72 0.50 -13.18
CA SER A 4 -3.40 -0.92 -13.01
C SER A 4 -4.26 -1.74 -13.95
N GLU A 5 -3.67 -2.75 -14.57
CA GLU A 5 -4.34 -3.70 -15.46
C GLU A 5 -3.84 -5.12 -15.16
N LEU A 6 -4.73 -6.10 -15.28
CA LEU A 6 -4.36 -7.52 -15.21
C LEU A 6 -3.64 -7.93 -16.49
N THR A 7 -2.83 -8.97 -16.37
CA THR A 7 -2.12 -9.63 -17.46
C THR A 7 -1.18 -8.69 -18.21
N PRO A 8 0.07 -8.50 -17.73
CA PRO A 8 1.10 -7.76 -18.43
C PRO A 8 1.28 -8.25 -19.86
N SER A 9 1.30 -7.32 -20.82
CA SER A 9 1.56 -7.59 -22.24
C SER A 9 2.65 -6.66 -22.76
N GLU A 10 3.31 -7.05 -23.83
CA GLU A 10 4.36 -6.25 -24.49
C GLU A 10 3.87 -4.82 -24.77
N LYS A 11 2.75 -4.70 -25.50
CA LYS A 11 2.14 -3.41 -25.81
C LYS A 11 1.91 -2.57 -24.56
N ARG A 12 1.43 -3.18 -23.47
CA ARG A 12 1.12 -2.45 -22.25
C ARG A 12 2.36 -2.04 -21.47
N ILE A 13 3.40 -2.86 -21.49
CA ILE A 13 4.70 -2.51 -20.93
C ILE A 13 5.26 -1.28 -21.64
N ASP A 14 5.27 -1.29 -22.99
CA ASP A 14 5.78 -0.19 -23.78
C ASP A 14 5.01 1.11 -23.56
N GLU A 15 3.68 1.04 -23.56
CA GLU A 15 2.82 2.20 -23.31
C GLU A 15 3.09 2.83 -21.93
N LEU A 16 3.16 2.01 -20.89
CA LEU A 16 3.38 2.50 -19.54
C LEU A 16 4.83 2.99 -19.34
N CYS A 17 5.82 2.27 -19.87
CA CYS A 17 7.22 2.69 -19.79
C CYS A 17 7.53 3.94 -20.64
N ALA A 18 6.73 4.23 -21.65
CA ALA A 18 6.82 5.50 -22.37
C ALA A 18 6.22 6.68 -21.58
N ALA A 19 5.18 6.41 -20.79
CA ALA A 19 4.45 7.45 -20.05
C ALA A 19 5.01 7.71 -18.64
N TYR A 20 5.66 6.74 -18.03
CA TYR A 20 6.07 6.79 -16.61
C TYR A 20 7.54 6.37 -16.43
N LYS A 21 8.26 7.06 -15.54
CA LYS A 21 9.66 6.76 -15.20
C LYS A 21 9.87 5.32 -14.70
N LYS A 22 8.88 4.78 -14.00
CA LYS A 22 8.89 3.43 -13.42
C LYS A 22 7.54 2.77 -13.64
N VAL A 23 7.56 1.47 -13.87
CA VAL A 23 6.38 0.62 -13.99
C VAL A 23 6.60 -0.60 -13.09
N TYR A 24 5.55 -1.09 -12.49
CA TYR A 24 5.62 -2.27 -11.62
C TYR A 24 4.79 -3.41 -12.18
N ILE A 25 5.35 -4.62 -12.16
CA ILE A 25 4.60 -5.87 -12.33
C ILE A 25 4.60 -6.57 -10.98
N LYS A 26 3.42 -6.93 -10.50
CA LYS A 26 3.25 -7.55 -9.17
C LYS A 26 2.15 -8.60 -9.19
N PRO A 27 2.22 -9.64 -8.33
CA PRO A 27 1.16 -10.63 -8.23
C PRO A 27 -0.19 -9.95 -7.97
N ALA A 28 -1.23 -10.39 -8.67
CA ALA A 28 -2.60 -9.91 -8.46
C ALA A 28 -3.12 -10.30 -7.06
N ASN A 29 -2.69 -11.47 -6.58
CA ASN A 29 -2.97 -11.98 -5.24
C ASN A 29 -1.63 -12.18 -4.51
N GLY A 30 -1.10 -11.10 -3.93
CA GLY A 30 0.21 -11.13 -3.26
C GLY A 30 0.19 -10.39 -1.92
N ALA A 31 1.18 -10.68 -1.10
CA ALA A 31 1.41 -10.00 0.17
C ALA A 31 2.91 -9.79 0.41
N LEU A 32 3.25 -8.94 1.38
CA LEU A 32 4.61 -8.75 1.89
C LEU A 32 5.63 -8.17 0.89
N GLY A 33 5.18 -7.65 -0.26
CA GLY A 33 6.07 -7.04 -1.25
C GLY A 33 6.99 -8.04 -1.98
N THR A 34 6.60 -9.32 -2.06
CA THR A 34 7.33 -10.35 -2.80
C THR A 34 6.85 -10.45 -4.25
N GLY A 35 7.72 -10.95 -5.14
CA GLY A 35 7.37 -11.16 -6.56
C GLY A 35 7.12 -9.86 -7.33
N ILE A 36 7.65 -8.73 -6.87
CA ILE A 36 7.49 -7.43 -7.54
C ILE A 36 8.68 -7.18 -8.46
N TYR A 37 8.38 -6.78 -9.69
CA TYR A 37 9.33 -6.34 -10.70
C TYR A 37 9.14 -4.85 -10.95
N GLN A 38 10.23 -4.10 -10.90
CA GLN A 38 10.27 -2.69 -11.29
C GLN A 38 10.94 -2.55 -12.64
N LEU A 39 10.24 -1.99 -13.61
CA LEU A 39 10.68 -1.78 -14.97
C LEU A 39 11.00 -0.30 -15.17
N THR A 40 12.12 -0.02 -15.80
CA THR A 40 12.56 1.34 -16.18
C THR A 40 13.05 1.32 -17.61
N LYS A 41 12.48 2.18 -18.46
CA LYS A 41 12.95 2.34 -19.85
C LYS A 41 14.31 3.06 -19.86
N THR A 42 15.22 2.57 -20.67
CA THR A 42 16.54 3.15 -20.95
C THR A 42 16.72 3.38 -22.42
N ASP A 43 17.79 4.07 -22.82
CA ASP A 43 18.10 4.30 -24.25
C ASP A 43 18.37 2.99 -25.00
N ASN A 44 18.84 1.95 -24.31
CA ASN A 44 19.23 0.67 -24.87
C ASN A 44 18.21 -0.47 -24.62
N GLY A 45 17.00 -0.14 -24.11
CA GLY A 45 15.99 -1.16 -23.83
C GLY A 45 15.28 -0.94 -22.49
N LEU A 46 15.27 -1.98 -21.65
CA LEU A 46 14.51 -2.04 -20.41
C LEU A 46 15.35 -2.61 -19.27
N THR A 47 15.58 -1.84 -18.23
CA THR A 47 16.16 -2.33 -16.98
C THR A 47 15.05 -2.85 -16.08
N VAL A 48 15.17 -4.10 -15.63
CA VAL A 48 14.23 -4.75 -14.72
C VAL A 48 14.92 -5.08 -13.41
N LYS A 49 14.37 -4.54 -12.32
CA LYS A 49 14.81 -4.80 -10.96
C LYS A 49 13.78 -5.66 -10.24
N HIS A 50 14.21 -6.67 -9.53
CA HIS A 50 13.34 -7.47 -8.68
C HIS A 50 14.06 -8.00 -7.44
N THR A 51 13.29 -8.36 -6.43
CA THR A 51 13.78 -9.07 -5.26
C THR A 51 13.12 -10.44 -5.25
N ASN A 52 13.94 -11.50 -5.30
CA ASN A 52 13.45 -12.88 -5.25
C ASN A 52 13.01 -13.28 -3.84
N ASP A 53 12.46 -14.49 -3.70
CA ASP A 53 11.98 -15.03 -2.42
C ASP A 53 13.09 -15.17 -1.36
N ALA A 54 14.34 -15.34 -1.80
CA ALA A 54 15.52 -15.35 -0.94
C ALA A 54 15.99 -13.94 -0.55
N LYS A 55 15.21 -12.89 -0.87
CA LYS A 55 15.53 -11.47 -0.67
C LYS A 55 16.80 -11.01 -1.37
N THR A 56 17.20 -11.70 -2.40
CA THR A 56 18.31 -11.28 -3.25
C THR A 56 17.79 -10.30 -4.28
N PHE A 57 18.39 -9.09 -4.26
CA PHE A 57 18.12 -8.06 -5.25
C PHE A 57 18.85 -8.40 -6.55
N SER A 58 18.19 -8.26 -7.66
CA SER A 58 18.79 -8.37 -8.99
C SER A 58 18.35 -7.23 -9.90
N SER A 59 19.22 -6.89 -10.84
CA SER A 59 18.97 -5.92 -11.89
C SER A 59 19.45 -6.53 -13.21
N ILE A 60 18.53 -6.66 -14.17
CA ILE A 60 18.80 -7.31 -15.47
C ILE A 60 18.33 -6.36 -16.57
N ASP A 61 19.16 -6.20 -17.58
CA ASP A 61 18.84 -5.41 -18.77
C ASP A 61 18.31 -6.32 -19.89
N TYR A 62 17.23 -5.89 -20.53
CA TYR A 62 16.60 -6.54 -21.69
C TYR A 62 16.60 -5.57 -22.86
N SER A 63 16.70 -6.12 -24.08
CA SER A 63 16.64 -5.32 -25.33
C SER A 63 15.33 -4.56 -25.48
N ASP A 64 14.22 -5.17 -25.01
CA ASP A 64 12.86 -4.65 -25.17
C ASP A 64 11.88 -5.36 -24.24
N ALA A 65 10.62 -4.97 -24.29
CA ALA A 65 9.54 -5.56 -23.49
C ALA A 65 9.24 -7.02 -23.88
N ALA A 66 9.42 -7.38 -25.18
CA ALA A 66 9.20 -8.75 -25.65
C ALA A 66 10.22 -9.72 -25.04
N ALA A 67 11.51 -9.34 -25.03
CA ALA A 67 12.58 -10.15 -24.44
C ALA A 67 12.37 -10.35 -22.93
N PHE A 68 11.97 -9.29 -22.20
CA PHE A 68 11.60 -9.40 -20.80
C PHE A 68 10.40 -10.35 -20.60
N LEU A 69 9.31 -10.14 -21.35
CA LEU A 69 8.09 -10.93 -21.18
C LEU A 69 8.33 -12.42 -21.50
N ALA A 70 9.13 -12.72 -22.52
CA ALA A 70 9.53 -14.11 -22.83
C ALA A 70 10.34 -14.76 -21.70
N ALA A 71 11.20 -14.01 -21.01
CA ALA A 71 11.92 -14.50 -19.85
C ALA A 71 11.01 -14.67 -18.63
N PHE A 72 10.09 -13.74 -18.42
CA PHE A 72 9.11 -13.73 -17.34
C PHE A 72 8.16 -14.94 -17.43
N GLN A 73 7.63 -15.22 -18.62
CA GLN A 73 6.71 -16.32 -18.89
C GLN A 73 7.30 -17.71 -18.68
N LYS A 74 8.64 -17.86 -18.65
CA LYS A 74 9.28 -19.14 -18.30
C LYS A 74 9.11 -19.50 -16.81
N GLN A 75 8.82 -18.54 -15.96
CA GLN A 75 8.75 -18.71 -14.51
C GLN A 75 7.37 -18.40 -13.95
N HIS A 76 6.56 -17.63 -14.66
CA HIS A 76 5.28 -17.11 -14.19
C HIS A 76 4.22 -17.15 -15.29
N ASP A 77 2.96 -17.36 -14.89
CA ASP A 77 1.83 -17.08 -15.76
C ASP A 77 1.48 -15.56 -15.64
N PRO A 78 1.55 -14.80 -16.76
CA PRO A 78 1.19 -13.37 -16.71
C PRO A 78 -0.22 -13.10 -16.20
N SER A 79 -1.15 -14.05 -16.31
CA SER A 79 -2.53 -13.87 -15.82
C SER A 79 -2.63 -13.74 -14.31
N ASP A 80 -1.61 -14.22 -13.57
CA ASP A 80 -1.52 -14.08 -12.11
C ASP A 80 -0.95 -12.71 -11.67
N PHE A 81 -0.59 -11.87 -12.62
CA PHE A 81 0.08 -10.60 -12.35
C PHE A 81 -0.71 -9.41 -12.90
N LEU A 82 -0.50 -8.27 -12.27
CA LEU A 82 -0.94 -6.98 -12.79
C LEU A 82 0.27 -6.09 -13.10
N ILE A 83 0.09 -5.23 -14.09
CA ILE A 83 1.02 -4.14 -14.42
C ILE A 83 0.46 -2.84 -13.87
N GLN A 84 1.29 -2.04 -13.21
CA GLN A 84 0.89 -0.82 -12.54
C GLN A 84 1.85 0.32 -12.83
N GLN A 85 1.28 1.50 -13.08
CA GLN A 85 2.01 2.76 -13.11
C GLN A 85 2.83 2.97 -11.84
N GLY A 86 4.10 3.33 -11.98
CA GLY A 86 4.92 3.83 -10.87
C GLY A 86 4.53 5.27 -10.50
N VAL A 87 4.60 5.55 -9.21
CA VAL A 87 4.40 6.90 -8.66
C VAL A 87 5.75 7.45 -8.22
N ASP A 88 6.03 8.69 -8.60
CA ASP A 88 7.24 9.40 -8.18
C ASP A 88 7.02 9.95 -6.77
N LEU A 89 7.32 9.10 -5.78
CA LEU A 89 7.04 9.37 -4.37
C LEU A 89 7.95 10.46 -3.81
N ILE A 90 7.47 11.12 -2.76
CA ILE A 90 8.34 11.94 -1.91
C ILE A 90 9.44 11.07 -1.31
N GLU A 91 10.56 11.69 -1.03
CA GLU A 91 11.75 11.03 -0.50
C GLU A 91 12.10 11.56 0.89
N PHE A 92 12.56 10.67 1.75
CA PHE A 92 13.19 11.02 3.00
C PHE A 92 14.64 10.53 2.96
N GLN A 93 15.60 11.48 3.08
CA GLN A 93 17.04 11.22 2.96
C GLN A 93 17.40 10.49 1.65
N GLY A 94 16.79 10.91 0.52
CA GLY A 94 17.04 10.34 -0.80
C GLY A 94 16.43 8.95 -1.04
N LYS A 95 15.54 8.47 -0.14
CA LYS A 95 14.87 7.17 -0.25
C LYS A 95 13.36 7.38 -0.36
N PRO A 96 12.67 6.70 -1.29
CA PRO A 96 11.22 6.77 -1.41
C PRO A 96 10.52 6.41 -0.11
N ALA A 97 9.47 7.17 0.21
CA ALA A 97 8.64 6.95 1.39
C ALA A 97 7.17 6.79 1.03
N ASP A 98 6.49 5.88 1.71
CA ASP A 98 5.04 5.73 1.70
C ASP A 98 4.48 5.69 3.13
N PHE A 99 3.17 5.60 3.24
CA PHE A 99 2.46 5.74 4.51
C PHE A 99 1.55 4.55 4.76
N ARG A 100 1.69 3.91 5.92
CA ARG A 100 0.67 3.03 6.48
C ARG A 100 -0.30 3.84 7.31
N VAL A 101 -1.58 3.82 6.94
CA VAL A 101 -2.66 4.46 7.69
C VAL A 101 -3.64 3.40 8.18
N HIS A 102 -3.86 3.30 9.48
CA HIS A 102 -4.90 2.45 10.07
C HIS A 102 -6.15 3.26 10.35
N THR A 103 -7.28 2.71 9.93
CA THR A 103 -8.61 3.18 10.32
C THR A 103 -9.34 2.08 11.07
N ASN A 104 -10.05 2.45 12.12
CA ASN A 104 -10.89 1.53 12.88
C ASN A 104 -12.25 2.18 13.14
N LYS A 105 -13.30 1.36 13.19
CA LYS A 105 -14.57 1.80 13.75
C LYS A 105 -14.50 1.87 15.27
N ASN A 106 -15.08 2.90 15.83
CA ASN A 106 -15.16 3.12 17.27
C ASN A 106 -16.44 2.48 17.87
N ARG A 107 -16.64 2.65 19.18
CA ARG A 107 -17.79 2.11 19.94
C ARG A 107 -19.19 2.57 19.48
N ILE A 108 -19.27 3.52 18.53
CA ILE A 108 -20.53 3.98 17.93
C ILE A 108 -20.57 3.72 16.42
N GLY A 109 -19.69 2.82 15.94
CA GLY A 109 -19.64 2.40 14.53
C GLY A 109 -19.05 3.42 13.56
N LYS A 110 -18.46 4.54 14.03
CA LYS A 110 -17.85 5.56 13.17
C LYS A 110 -16.39 5.27 12.87
N TRP A 111 -15.99 5.44 11.62
CA TRP A 111 -14.60 5.35 11.19
C TRP A 111 -13.74 6.46 11.81
N THR A 112 -12.56 6.09 12.29
CA THR A 112 -11.55 6.99 12.85
C THR A 112 -10.16 6.56 12.39
N VAL A 113 -9.27 7.50 12.11
CA VAL A 113 -7.85 7.20 11.90
C VAL A 113 -7.21 6.93 13.26
N THR A 114 -6.57 5.79 13.40
CA THR A 114 -5.96 5.34 14.66
C THR A 114 -4.44 5.36 14.62
N ALA A 115 -3.84 5.19 13.44
CA ALA A 115 -2.39 5.27 13.29
C ALA A 115 -2.01 5.80 11.91
N ILE A 116 -0.91 6.55 11.86
CA ILE A 116 -0.17 6.89 10.64
C ILE A 116 1.31 6.65 10.92
N ALA A 117 1.95 5.86 10.05
CA ALA A 117 3.38 5.62 10.08
C ALA A 117 3.97 5.86 8.69
N VAL A 118 5.22 6.29 8.64
CA VAL A 118 6.00 6.42 7.40
C VAL A 118 6.81 5.14 7.22
N LYS A 119 6.78 4.57 6.03
CA LYS A 119 7.65 3.47 5.63
C LYS A 119 8.65 4.00 4.61
N ILE A 120 9.92 3.86 4.89
CA ILE A 120 11.02 4.32 4.04
C ILE A 120 11.70 3.10 3.44
N SER A 121 11.98 3.13 2.14
CA SER A 121 12.59 1.99 1.45
C SER A 121 13.97 1.67 2.01
N GLY A 122 14.30 0.38 2.03
CA GLY A 122 15.67 -0.10 2.33
C GLY A 122 16.64 0.23 1.22
N GLU A 123 17.92 -0.01 1.47
CA GLU A 123 18.96 0.08 0.44
C GLU A 123 18.70 -0.98 -0.63
N ASN A 124 18.84 -0.57 -1.89
CA ASN A 124 18.60 -1.43 -3.06
C ASN A 124 17.18 -2.07 -3.10
N SER A 125 16.23 -1.56 -2.32
CA SER A 125 14.86 -2.04 -2.36
C SER A 125 14.04 -1.30 -3.41
N ILE A 126 13.21 -2.04 -4.12
CA ILE A 126 12.23 -1.49 -5.08
C ILE A 126 10.89 -1.15 -4.40
N THR A 127 10.74 -1.50 -3.12
CA THR A 127 9.54 -1.25 -2.32
C THR A 127 9.90 -0.68 -0.95
N THR A 128 8.93 -0.09 -0.27
CA THR A 128 9.05 0.39 1.12
C THR A 128 8.74 -0.69 2.15
N HIS A 129 8.51 -1.94 1.71
CA HIS A 129 8.08 -3.02 2.59
C HIS A 129 9.19 -3.40 3.59
N LEU A 130 8.80 -3.62 4.86
CA LEU A 130 9.73 -3.94 5.95
C LEU A 130 10.50 -5.24 5.72
N SER A 131 9.88 -6.24 5.09
CA SER A 131 10.56 -7.49 4.74
C SER A 131 11.73 -7.31 3.78
N ASN A 132 11.76 -6.19 3.03
CA ASN A 132 12.79 -5.85 2.07
C ASN A 132 13.76 -4.78 2.61
N GLY A 133 13.95 -4.72 3.94
CA GLY A 133 14.86 -3.78 4.59
C GLY A 133 14.29 -2.39 4.79
N GLY A 134 13.00 -2.18 4.54
CA GLY A 134 12.33 -0.92 4.83
C GLY A 134 12.33 -0.63 6.34
N ILE A 135 12.31 0.65 6.70
CA ILE A 135 12.24 1.11 8.09
C ILE A 135 10.95 1.88 8.34
N VAL A 136 10.45 1.78 9.58
CA VAL A 136 9.30 2.56 10.05
C VAL A 136 9.80 3.80 10.77
N LYS A 137 9.13 4.92 10.53
CA LYS A 137 9.30 6.19 11.21
C LYS A 137 7.93 6.76 11.60
N THR A 138 7.92 7.60 12.63
CA THR A 138 6.77 8.46 12.91
C THR A 138 6.77 9.67 11.99
N LEU A 139 5.63 10.34 11.83
CA LEU A 139 5.57 11.60 11.11
C LEU A 139 6.44 12.69 11.74
N ALA A 140 6.63 12.66 13.07
CA ALA A 140 7.47 13.62 13.77
C ALA A 140 8.98 13.41 13.53
N GLU A 141 9.39 12.21 13.11
CA GLU A 141 10.78 11.92 12.75
C GLU A 141 11.09 12.24 11.28
N VAL A 142 10.07 12.48 10.46
CA VAL A 142 10.21 12.76 9.02
C VAL A 142 9.93 14.23 8.71
N TYR A 143 8.99 14.84 9.41
CA TYR A 143 8.58 16.22 9.20
C TYR A 143 8.91 17.04 10.46
N ASP A 144 9.96 17.84 10.39
CA ASP A 144 10.41 18.71 11.48
C ASP A 144 9.42 19.86 11.69
N ASP A 145 8.86 20.43 10.60
CA ASP A 145 7.87 21.48 10.67
C ASP A 145 6.49 20.92 11.11
N PRO A 146 5.96 21.37 12.26
CA PRO A 146 4.64 20.98 12.72
C PRO A 146 3.49 21.34 11.76
N ALA A 147 3.60 22.41 11.00
CA ALA A 147 2.56 22.83 10.06
C ALA A 147 2.49 21.88 8.86
N GLU A 148 3.64 21.53 8.30
CA GLU A 148 3.74 20.53 7.23
C GLU A 148 3.21 19.17 7.69
N ARG A 149 3.62 18.74 8.88
CA ARG A 149 3.15 17.50 9.49
C ARG A 149 1.63 17.45 9.65
N ILE A 150 1.02 18.52 10.13
CA ILE A 150 -0.45 18.64 10.27
C ILE A 150 -1.13 18.53 8.90
N GLU A 151 -0.57 19.16 7.87
CA GLU A 151 -1.13 19.10 6.52
C GLU A 151 -1.08 17.68 5.93
N VAL A 152 0.03 16.98 6.11
CA VAL A 152 0.16 15.56 5.71
C VAL A 152 -0.84 14.68 6.46
N ILE A 153 -0.98 14.87 7.78
CA ILE A 153 -1.98 14.14 8.58
C ILE A 153 -3.39 14.37 8.04
N LYS A 154 -3.76 15.62 7.74
CA LYS A 154 -5.09 15.96 7.20
C LYS A 154 -5.34 15.28 5.86
N LYS A 155 -4.39 15.35 4.92
CA LYS A 155 -4.51 14.74 3.59
C LYS A 155 -4.68 13.24 3.67
N LEU A 156 -3.81 12.55 4.41
CA LEU A 156 -3.87 11.10 4.58
C LEU A 156 -5.13 10.66 5.32
N SER A 157 -5.52 11.38 6.37
CA SER A 157 -6.74 11.08 7.13
C SER A 157 -8.00 11.23 6.29
N ALA A 158 -8.10 12.31 5.51
CA ALA A 158 -9.24 12.51 4.61
C ALA A 158 -9.34 11.39 3.57
N ALA A 159 -8.21 11.03 2.93
CA ALA A 159 -8.16 9.95 1.96
C ALA A 159 -8.55 8.59 2.58
N ALA A 160 -8.02 8.27 3.76
CA ALA A 160 -8.28 7.02 4.45
C ALA A 160 -9.74 6.90 4.91
N LEU A 161 -10.32 7.95 5.48
CA LEU A 161 -11.72 7.95 5.91
C LEU A 161 -12.67 7.84 4.72
N THR A 162 -12.42 8.58 3.65
CA THR A 162 -13.23 8.47 2.41
C THR A 162 -13.17 7.05 1.86
N ALA A 163 -11.97 6.46 1.73
CA ALA A 163 -11.81 5.10 1.24
C ALA A 163 -12.46 4.07 2.18
N SER A 164 -12.41 4.27 3.51
CA SER A 164 -13.06 3.39 4.48
C SER A 164 -14.57 3.37 4.33
N HIS A 165 -15.19 4.52 4.08
CA HIS A 165 -16.63 4.61 3.81
C HIS A 165 -16.99 3.90 2.50
N VAL A 166 -16.29 4.21 1.42
CA VAL A 166 -16.53 3.56 0.11
C VAL A 166 -16.42 2.04 0.20
N LEU A 167 -15.37 1.53 0.85
CA LEU A 167 -15.19 0.08 1.00
C LEU A 167 -16.29 -0.54 1.87
N HIS A 168 -16.69 0.15 2.95
CA HIS A 168 -17.76 -0.33 3.82
C HIS A 168 -19.10 -0.44 3.09
N ASP A 169 -19.38 0.52 2.20
CA ASP A 169 -20.66 0.59 1.48
C ASP A 169 -20.75 -0.41 0.29
N HIS A 170 -19.59 -0.93 -0.17
CA HIS A 170 -19.53 -1.79 -1.36
C HIS A 170 -19.05 -3.23 -1.08
N ILE A 171 -18.57 -3.52 0.13
CA ILE A 171 -18.13 -4.86 0.51
C ILE A 171 -19.13 -5.44 1.51
N GLU A 172 -19.63 -6.61 1.20
CA GLU A 172 -20.53 -7.33 2.11
C GLU A 172 -19.85 -7.72 3.42
N GLY A 173 -20.59 -7.62 4.53
CA GLY A 173 -20.14 -7.99 5.86
C GLY A 173 -19.67 -6.83 6.73
N PHE A 174 -19.10 -7.17 7.89
CA PHE A 174 -18.72 -6.19 8.90
C PHE A 174 -17.23 -5.92 8.90
N ILE A 175 -16.83 -4.79 8.34
CA ILE A 175 -15.44 -4.33 8.37
C ILE A 175 -15.28 -3.36 9.53
N GLY A 176 -14.39 -3.67 10.48
CA GLY A 176 -14.09 -2.82 11.65
C GLY A 176 -12.71 -2.20 11.65
N GLU A 177 -11.78 -2.72 10.82
CA GLU A 177 -10.40 -2.23 10.69
C GLU A 177 -9.96 -2.30 9.23
N ILE A 178 -9.26 -1.28 8.76
CA ILE A 178 -8.61 -1.27 7.45
C ILE A 178 -7.22 -0.63 7.60
N GLY A 179 -6.21 -1.26 7.02
CA GLY A 179 -4.88 -0.67 6.84
C GLY A 179 -4.67 -0.28 5.40
N PHE A 180 -4.40 0.99 5.16
CA PHE A 180 -4.11 1.52 3.83
C PHE A 180 -2.62 1.72 3.64
N ASP A 181 -2.14 1.46 2.44
CA ASP A 181 -0.85 1.91 1.96
C ASP A 181 -1.07 3.08 0.98
N PHE A 182 -0.61 4.27 1.39
CA PHE A 182 -0.68 5.49 0.60
C PHE A 182 0.70 5.99 0.21
N GLY A 183 0.82 6.54 -0.99
CA GLY A 183 1.95 7.37 -1.40
C GLY A 183 1.53 8.83 -1.50
N ILE A 184 2.49 9.73 -1.32
CA ILE A 184 2.38 11.14 -1.72
C ILE A 184 3.42 11.37 -2.81
N ASP A 185 3.01 11.90 -3.96
CA ASP A 185 3.94 12.22 -5.04
C ASP A 185 4.61 13.59 -4.84
N GLN A 186 5.57 13.91 -5.71
CA GLN A 186 6.31 15.17 -5.67
C GLN A 186 5.42 16.42 -5.85
N ASN A 187 4.18 16.25 -6.33
CA ASN A 187 3.19 17.32 -6.44
C ASN A 187 2.22 17.38 -5.24
N GLY A 188 2.43 16.56 -4.22
CA GLY A 188 1.61 16.50 -3.02
C GLY A 188 0.27 15.76 -3.19
N LYS A 189 0.07 15.02 -4.30
CA LYS A 189 -1.11 14.21 -4.55
C LYS A 189 -1.02 12.89 -3.79
N VAL A 190 -2.10 12.51 -3.12
CA VAL A 190 -2.21 11.23 -2.42
C VAL A 190 -2.64 10.12 -3.39
N TRP A 191 -1.93 9.00 -3.34
CA TRP A 191 -2.17 7.79 -4.11
C TRP A 191 -2.44 6.62 -3.17
N MET A 192 -3.52 5.89 -3.36
CA MET A 192 -3.79 4.65 -2.64
C MET A 192 -3.23 3.47 -3.44
N PHE A 193 -2.33 2.70 -2.83
CA PHE A 193 -1.74 1.51 -3.41
C PHE A 193 -2.52 0.25 -3.05
N GLU A 194 -2.92 0.15 -1.79
CA GLU A 194 -3.53 -1.05 -1.23
C GLU A 194 -4.45 -0.72 -0.06
N ALA A 195 -5.48 -1.56 0.14
CA ALA A 195 -6.35 -1.57 1.31
C ALA A 195 -6.46 -2.99 1.85
N ASN A 196 -6.13 -3.20 3.11
CA ASN A 196 -6.08 -4.49 3.78
C ASN A 196 -7.09 -4.56 4.92
N SER A 197 -8.06 -5.48 4.86
CA SER A 197 -9.05 -5.72 5.92
C SER A 197 -8.47 -6.48 7.14
N ARG A 198 -7.27 -7.06 7.00
CA ARG A 198 -6.49 -7.65 8.08
C ARG A 198 -5.07 -7.07 8.06
N PRO A 199 -4.91 -5.80 8.42
CA PRO A 199 -3.64 -5.12 8.24
C PRO A 199 -2.56 -5.71 9.14
N GLY A 200 -1.37 -5.90 8.53
CA GLY A 200 -0.17 -6.27 9.28
C GLY A 200 0.17 -5.22 10.32
N ARG A 201 0.66 -5.66 11.46
CA ARG A 201 0.93 -4.83 12.65
C ARG A 201 2.42 -4.48 12.83
N SER A 202 3.23 -4.75 11.83
CA SER A 202 4.69 -4.54 11.87
C SER A 202 5.11 -3.08 12.14
N ILE A 203 4.28 -2.09 11.76
CA ILE A 203 4.55 -0.68 12.07
C ILE A 203 4.55 -0.41 13.59
N PHE A 204 3.84 -1.22 14.37
CA PHE A 204 3.76 -1.05 15.83
C PHE A 204 4.97 -1.62 16.58
N SER A 205 5.95 -2.23 15.88
CA SER A 205 7.26 -2.55 16.45
C SER A 205 8.09 -1.29 16.73
N HIS A 206 7.76 -0.16 16.10
CA HIS A 206 8.40 1.12 16.38
C HIS A 206 8.05 1.61 17.80
N PRO A 207 9.02 1.97 18.66
CA PRO A 207 8.77 2.30 20.09
C PRO A 207 7.69 3.36 20.27
N ASN A 208 7.71 4.43 19.47
CA ASN A 208 6.76 5.53 19.57
C ASN A 208 5.35 5.19 19.02
N LEU A 209 5.13 3.98 18.49
CA LEU A 209 3.84 3.51 17.98
C LEU A 209 3.25 2.34 18.79
N HIS A 210 3.96 1.82 19.81
CA HIS A 210 3.46 0.72 20.65
C HIS A 210 2.11 1.04 21.32
N HIS A 211 1.95 2.26 21.82
CA HIS A 211 0.70 2.67 22.47
C HIS A 211 -0.50 2.67 21.51
N VAL A 212 -0.24 2.89 20.23
CA VAL A 212 -1.27 2.90 19.18
C VAL A 212 -1.72 1.48 18.86
N ASP A 213 -0.85 0.48 18.98
CA ASP A 213 -1.22 -0.95 18.82
C ASP A 213 -2.33 -1.34 19.80
N SER A 214 -2.20 -0.97 21.07
CA SER A 214 -3.23 -1.20 22.08
C SER A 214 -4.53 -0.46 21.75
N LEU A 215 -4.45 0.75 21.24
CA LEU A 215 -5.63 1.52 20.80
C LEU A 215 -6.37 0.82 19.65
N THR A 216 -5.66 0.38 18.59
CA THR A 216 -6.29 -0.29 17.45
C THR A 216 -6.97 -1.60 17.87
N LYS A 217 -6.32 -2.40 18.74
CA LYS A 217 -6.92 -3.62 19.31
C LYS A 217 -8.19 -3.30 20.11
N ARG A 218 -8.13 -2.31 20.99
CA ARG A 218 -9.29 -1.88 21.77
C ARG A 218 -10.45 -1.45 20.86
N ARG A 219 -10.19 -0.72 19.78
CA ARG A 219 -11.23 -0.31 18.81
C ARG A 219 -11.93 -1.51 18.18
N SER A 220 -11.22 -2.58 17.87
CA SER A 220 -11.84 -3.80 17.34
C SER A 220 -12.81 -4.42 18.33
N PHE A 221 -12.48 -4.48 19.63
CA PHE A 221 -13.40 -4.94 20.67
C PHE A 221 -14.59 -3.99 20.88
N GLU A 222 -14.34 -2.68 20.91
CA GLU A 222 -15.41 -1.67 21.03
C GLU A 222 -16.42 -1.79 19.89
N TYR A 223 -15.95 -2.05 18.65
CA TYR A 223 -16.83 -2.24 17.51
C TYR A 223 -17.59 -3.57 17.57
N ALA A 224 -16.95 -4.65 18.03
CA ALA A 224 -17.62 -5.93 18.26
C ALA A 224 -18.76 -5.80 19.30
N SER A 225 -18.53 -5.07 20.40
CA SER A 225 -19.57 -4.76 21.41
C SER A 225 -20.73 -3.96 20.80
N TYR A 226 -20.41 -2.94 20.00
CA TYR A 226 -21.43 -2.17 19.26
C TYR A 226 -22.29 -3.04 18.35
N LEU A 227 -21.69 -3.96 17.60
CA LEU A 227 -22.43 -4.89 16.74
C LEU A 227 -23.33 -5.83 17.56
N SER A 228 -22.82 -6.35 18.70
CA SER A 228 -23.60 -7.20 19.59
C SER A 228 -24.80 -6.47 20.18
N GLU A 229 -24.64 -5.23 20.65
CA GLU A 229 -25.73 -4.40 21.14
C GLU A 229 -26.78 -4.13 20.05
N LYS A 230 -26.35 -3.87 18.83
CA LYS A 230 -27.22 -3.67 17.67
C LYS A 230 -28.00 -4.94 17.32
N ALA A 231 -27.34 -6.11 17.36
CA ALA A 231 -28.00 -7.41 17.10
C ALA A 231 -29.12 -7.69 18.13
N ILE A 232 -28.92 -7.33 19.38
CA ILE A 232 -29.91 -7.53 20.44
C ILE A 232 -31.10 -6.56 20.29
N THR A 233 -30.82 -5.29 19.90
CA THR A 233 -31.85 -4.24 19.86
C THR A 233 -32.58 -4.14 18.53
N SER A 234 -32.03 -4.68 17.43
CA SER A 234 -32.55 -4.55 16.07
C SER A 234 -32.10 -5.73 15.22
N HIS A 235 -32.73 -6.91 15.44
CA HIS A 235 -32.36 -8.15 14.74
C HIS A 235 -32.35 -7.99 13.21
N ASP A 236 -33.29 -7.22 12.66
CA ASP A 236 -33.44 -7.00 11.21
C ASP A 236 -32.44 -5.96 10.64
N ALA A 237 -31.75 -5.18 11.47
CA ALA A 237 -30.85 -4.13 11.02
C ALA A 237 -29.43 -4.62 10.69
N LEU A 238 -29.05 -5.83 11.13
CA LEU A 238 -27.72 -6.39 10.90
C LEU A 238 -27.68 -7.48 9.83
N TRP A 239 -28.81 -8.06 9.50
CA TRP A 239 -28.93 -9.16 8.55
C TRP A 239 -29.98 -8.81 7.50
N PRO A 240 -29.65 -8.01 6.47
CA PRO A 240 -30.54 -7.86 5.33
C PRO A 240 -30.76 -9.22 4.68
N SER A 241 -32.03 -9.56 4.48
CA SER A 241 -32.49 -10.80 3.85
C SER A 241 -32.01 -10.92 2.40
#